data_a025fd53b40bf880e3637f4b7c345467
#
_entry.id   a025fd53b40bf880e3637f4b7c345467
#
_cell.length_a   1.000
_cell.length_b   1.000
_cell.length_c   1.000
_cell.angle_alpha   90.00
_cell.angle_beta   90.00
_cell.angle_gamma   90.00
#
_symmetry.space_group_name_H-M   'P 1'
#
loop_
_entity.id
_entity.type
_entity.pdbx_description
1 polymer ?
#
loop_
_entity_poly.entity_id
_entity_poly.type
_entity_poly.pdbx_seq_one_letter_code
_entity_poly.pdbx_strand_id
1 'polypeptide(L)'
;ETNMDLLYNKLKALGFEVERPGGTFYLFPKALEEDANAFCRRAREFDLLLVPSDTFGVTGYVRLAYCIDTEKVKRSLPALEKLAAAYQ
;
A
#
# COMPACT_ATOMS: atom_id res chain seq x y z
N GLU A 1 12.66 14.41 -0.79
CA GLU A 1 12.12 13.07 -0.92
C GLU A 1 10.75 13.08 -1.57
N THR A 2 10.51 12.20 -2.52
CA THR A 2 9.24 12.15 -3.22
C THR A 2 8.22 11.32 -2.44
N ASN A 3 6.93 11.51 -2.77
CA ASN A 3 5.86 10.70 -2.18
C ASN A 3 6.10 9.21 -2.44
N MET A 4 6.57 8.88 -3.65
CA MET A 4 6.87 7.49 -4.00
C MET A 4 7.94 6.91 -3.09
N ASP A 5 9.02 7.68 -2.85
CA ASP A 5 10.11 7.22 -2.00
C ASP A 5 9.65 7.00 -0.56
N LEU A 6 8.84 7.93 -0.03
CA LEU A 6 8.31 7.82 1.32
C LEU A 6 7.50 6.54 1.50
N LEU A 7 6.57 6.30 0.58
CA LEU A 7 5.72 5.11 0.63
C LEU A 7 6.50 3.83 0.36
N TYR A 8 7.36 3.84 -0.65
CA TYR A 8 8.15 2.67 -1.00
C TYR A 8 9.04 2.23 0.17
N ASN A 9 9.79 3.17 0.74
CA ASN A 9 10.69 2.86 1.85
C ASN A 9 9.92 2.36 3.07
N LYS A 10 8.75 2.96 3.35
CA LYS A 10 7.93 2.53 4.48
C LYS A 10 7.39 1.11 4.27
N LEU A 11 6.92 0.82 3.07
CA LEU A 11 6.40 -0.52 2.76
C LEU A 11 7.51 -1.57 2.90
N LYS A 12 8.70 -1.28 2.39
CA LYS A 12 9.84 -2.21 2.52
C LYS A 12 10.23 -2.40 3.98
N ALA A 13 10.24 -1.33 4.75
CA ALA A 13 10.58 -1.40 6.17
C ALA A 13 9.58 -2.24 6.96
N LEU A 14 8.31 -2.26 6.53
CA LEU A 14 7.25 -3.03 7.19
C LEU A 14 7.19 -4.48 6.68
N GLY A 15 8.03 -4.85 5.72
CA GLY A 15 8.08 -6.22 5.22
C GLY A 15 7.20 -6.52 4.02
N PHE A 16 6.61 -5.52 3.40
CA PHE A 16 5.82 -5.72 2.19
C PHE A 16 6.73 -6.08 1.03
N GLU A 17 6.26 -6.98 0.17
CA GLU A 17 6.90 -7.24 -1.11
C GLU A 17 6.41 -6.19 -2.09
N VAL A 18 7.30 -5.31 -2.51
CA VAL A 18 6.96 -4.23 -3.43
C VAL A 18 8.21 -3.86 -4.23
N GLU A 19 8.01 -3.57 -5.51
CA GLU A 19 9.12 -3.14 -6.37
C GLU A 19 8.97 -1.66 -6.69
N ARG A 20 10.09 -1.02 -7.01
CA ARG A 20 10.08 0.37 -7.44
C ARG A 20 9.32 0.49 -8.76
N PRO A 21 8.34 1.40 -8.84
CA PRO A 21 7.57 1.53 -10.07
C PRO A 21 8.40 2.14 -11.19
N GLY A 22 8.14 1.69 -12.42
CA GLY A 22 8.81 2.22 -13.60
C GLY A 22 7.84 3.02 -14.45
N GLY A 23 7.59 4.27 -14.08
CA GLY A 23 6.78 5.17 -14.89
C GLY A 23 5.28 5.10 -14.66
N THR A 24 4.83 4.58 -13.51
CA THR A 24 3.42 4.58 -13.15
C THR A 24 3.18 5.56 -12.01
N PHE A 25 1.90 5.75 -11.64
CA PHE A 25 1.52 6.60 -10.51
C PHE A 25 1.13 5.77 -9.29
N TYR A 26 1.41 4.47 -9.30
CA TYR A 26 0.98 3.55 -8.27
C TYR A 26 2.10 2.62 -7.85
N LEU A 27 2.10 2.28 -6.56
CA LEU A 27 2.88 1.18 -6.03
C LEU A 27 1.97 -0.04 -5.95
N PHE A 28 2.54 -1.23 -6.14
CA PHE A 28 1.79 -2.48 -6.10
C PHE A 28 2.37 -3.42 -5.06
N PRO A 29 2.18 -3.11 -3.76
CA PRO A 29 2.65 -4.03 -2.73
C PRO A 29 1.78 -5.28 -2.70
N LYS A 30 2.40 -6.40 -2.34
CA LYS A 30 1.68 -7.65 -2.14
C LYS A 30 0.86 -7.53 -0.86
N ALA A 31 -0.41 -7.95 -0.91
CA ALA A 31 -1.26 -7.96 0.28
C ALA A 31 -0.67 -8.91 1.33
N LEU A 32 -0.91 -8.62 2.60
CA LEU A 32 -0.40 -9.46 3.70
C LEU A 32 -1.29 -10.68 3.96
N GLU A 33 -2.32 -10.87 3.15
CA GLU A 33 -3.14 -12.09 3.17
C GLU A 33 -3.50 -12.44 1.73
N GLU A 34 -3.99 -13.67 1.53
CA GLU A 34 -4.29 -14.17 0.19
C GLU A 34 -5.42 -13.40 -0.49
N ASP A 35 -6.41 -12.97 0.28
CA ASP A 35 -7.55 -12.23 -0.25
C ASP A 35 -7.25 -10.73 -0.22
N ALA A 36 -6.85 -10.17 -1.37
CA ALA A 36 -6.55 -8.76 -1.48
C ALA A 36 -7.76 -7.87 -1.17
N ASN A 37 -8.98 -8.36 -1.45
CA ASN A 37 -10.19 -7.61 -1.15
C ASN A 37 -10.38 -7.49 0.36
N ALA A 38 -10.14 -8.56 1.11
CA ALA A 38 -10.23 -8.53 2.57
C ALA A 38 -9.15 -7.62 3.16
N PHE A 39 -7.94 -7.67 2.59
CA PHE A 39 -6.85 -6.81 3.01
C PHE A 39 -7.21 -5.33 2.80
N CYS A 40 -7.80 -4.99 1.65
CA CYS A 40 -8.22 -3.62 1.37
C CYS A 40 -9.34 -3.16 2.31
N ARG A 41 -10.26 -4.05 2.67
CA ARG A 41 -11.31 -3.71 3.64
C ARG A 41 -10.72 -3.41 5.00
N ARG A 42 -9.73 -4.20 5.44
CA ARG A 42 -9.05 -3.95 6.70
C ARG A 42 -8.29 -2.64 6.66
N ALA A 43 -7.67 -2.33 5.53
CA ALA A 43 -6.94 -1.07 5.37
C ALA A 43 -7.85 0.14 5.57
N ARG A 44 -9.11 0.06 5.18
CA ARG A 44 -10.06 1.15 5.38
C ARG A 44 -10.32 1.45 6.84
N GLU A 45 -10.16 0.48 7.73
CA GLU A 45 -10.29 0.70 9.17
C GLU A 45 -9.22 1.65 9.69
N PHE A 46 -8.13 1.81 8.94
CA PHE A 46 -7.03 2.70 9.26
C PHE A 46 -6.97 3.91 8.30
N ASP A 47 -8.08 4.18 7.61
CA ASP A 47 -8.19 5.30 6.65
C ASP A 47 -7.22 5.19 5.46
N LEU A 48 -6.85 3.98 5.09
CA LEU A 48 -6.03 3.73 3.91
C LEU A 48 -6.90 3.33 2.73
N LEU A 49 -6.69 3.98 1.60
CA LEU A 49 -7.39 3.63 0.36
C LEU A 49 -6.49 2.78 -0.53
N LEU A 50 -6.69 1.47 -0.43
CA LEU A 50 -6.01 0.51 -1.28
C LEU A 50 -7.04 -0.13 -2.20
N VAL A 51 -6.64 -0.40 -3.43
CA VAL A 51 -7.52 -1.00 -4.44
C VAL A 51 -6.95 -2.36 -4.80
N PRO A 52 -7.76 -3.43 -4.78
CA PRO A 52 -7.25 -4.75 -5.18
C PRO A 52 -6.82 -4.75 -6.64
N SER A 53 -5.70 -5.42 -6.93
CA SER A 53 -5.21 -5.54 -8.30
C SER A 53 -5.91 -6.61 -9.12
N ASP A 54 -6.86 -7.32 -8.53
CA ASP A 54 -7.61 -8.40 -9.21
C ASP A 54 -8.26 -7.89 -10.50
N THR A 55 -8.73 -6.63 -10.49
CA THR A 55 -9.35 -6.02 -11.67
C THR A 55 -8.36 -5.81 -12.81
N PHE A 56 -7.07 -5.91 -12.53
CA PHE A 56 -6.00 -5.75 -13.52
C PHE A 56 -5.37 -7.09 -13.89
N GLY A 57 -5.97 -8.20 -13.47
CA GLY A 57 -5.49 -9.53 -13.79
C GLY A 57 -4.36 -10.04 -12.90
N VAL A 58 -4.04 -9.33 -11.83
CA VAL A 58 -3.00 -9.72 -10.88
C VAL A 58 -3.63 -9.96 -9.52
N THR A 59 -3.57 -11.18 -9.02
CA THR A 59 -4.17 -11.53 -7.73
C THR A 59 -3.14 -11.39 -6.60
N GLY A 60 -3.64 -11.09 -5.40
CA GLY A 60 -2.80 -11.02 -4.21
C GLY A 60 -2.04 -9.72 -4.02
N TYR A 61 -2.24 -8.74 -4.89
CA TYR A 61 -1.58 -7.44 -4.80
C TYR A 61 -2.62 -6.34 -4.67
N VAL A 62 -2.19 -5.19 -4.18
CA VAL A 62 -3.04 -4.01 -4.07
C VAL A 62 -2.37 -2.83 -4.75
N ARG A 63 -3.16 -1.81 -5.05
CA ARG A 63 -2.67 -0.60 -5.70
C ARG A 63 -2.72 0.55 -4.71
N LEU A 64 -1.60 1.23 -4.54
CA LEU A 64 -1.48 2.38 -3.66
C LEU A 64 -1.00 3.58 -4.48
N ALA A 65 -1.84 4.61 -4.59
CA ALA A 65 -1.49 5.82 -5.33
C ALA A 65 -0.49 6.66 -4.52
N TYR A 66 0.53 7.18 -5.20
CA TYR A 66 1.49 8.07 -4.55
C TYR A 66 1.48 9.48 -5.13
N CYS A 67 0.65 9.70 -6.14
CA CYS A 67 0.50 11.01 -6.76
C CYS A 67 -0.62 11.78 -6.05
N ILE A 68 -0.42 12.03 -4.76
CA ILE A 68 -1.37 12.69 -3.88
C ILE A 68 -0.63 13.74 -3.04
N ASP A 69 -1.39 14.49 -2.24
CA ASP A 69 -0.86 15.49 -1.34
C ASP A 69 0.16 14.86 -0.37
N THR A 70 1.33 15.49 -0.24
CA THR A 70 2.40 15.00 0.65
C THR A 70 1.93 14.86 2.09
N GLU A 71 1.05 15.75 2.55
CA GLU A 71 0.49 15.65 3.90
C GLU A 71 -0.33 14.37 4.08
N LYS A 72 -1.07 13.97 3.06
CA LYS A 72 -1.83 12.72 3.10
C LYS A 72 -0.91 11.52 3.12
N VAL A 73 0.20 11.58 2.37
CA VAL A 73 1.21 10.52 2.37
C VAL A 73 1.79 10.36 3.77
N LYS A 74 2.20 11.48 4.39
CA LYS A 74 2.78 11.44 5.73
C LYS A 74 1.81 10.88 6.76
N ARG A 75 0.52 11.20 6.65
CA ARG A 75 -0.50 10.67 7.56
C ARG A 75 -0.76 9.19 7.35
N SER A 76 -0.53 8.70 6.13
CA SER A 76 -0.74 7.28 5.84
C SER A 76 0.38 6.40 6.38
N LEU A 77 1.57 6.95 6.65
CA LEU A 77 2.70 6.15 7.12
C LEU A 77 2.40 5.43 8.45
N PRO A 78 1.92 6.13 9.51
CA PRO A 78 1.55 5.41 10.73
C PRO A 78 0.36 4.48 10.55
N ALA A 79 -0.54 4.78 9.63
CA ALA A 79 -1.66 3.89 9.34
C ALA A 79 -1.17 2.58 8.71
N LEU A 80 -0.16 2.65 7.84
CA LEU A 80 0.47 1.46 7.27
C LEU A 80 1.13 0.61 8.36
N GLU A 81 1.75 1.24 9.35
CA GLU A 81 2.33 0.52 10.49
C GLU A 81 1.27 -0.26 11.25
N LYS A 82 0.13 0.37 11.52
CA LYS A 82 -0.98 -0.26 12.24
C LYS A 82 -1.56 -1.42 11.44
N LEU A 83 -1.71 -1.22 10.14
CA LEU A 83 -2.22 -2.27 9.25
C LEU A 83 -1.29 -3.47 9.24
N ALA A 84 0.01 -3.25 9.10
CA ALA A 84 0.99 -4.33 9.09
C ALA A 84 0.99 -5.08 10.42
N ALA A 85 0.87 -4.35 11.54
CA ALA A 85 0.84 -4.95 12.87
C ALA A 85 -0.37 -5.86 13.06
N ALA A 86 -1.48 -5.58 12.37
CA ALA A 86 -2.68 -6.40 12.47
C ALA A 86 -2.49 -7.80 11.87
N TYR A 87 -1.44 -8.00 11.08
CA TYR A 87 -1.12 -9.28 10.43
C TYR A 87 0.09 -9.97 11.05
N GLN A 88 0.60 -9.46 12.14
CA GLN A 88 1.73 -10.07 12.84
C GLN A 88 1.28 -10.95 13.99
#